data_63452a4e3599ca61db409a318b035a0f
#
_entry.id   63452a4e3599ca61db409a318b035a0f
#
_cell.length_a   1.000
_cell.length_b   1.000
_cell.length_c   1.000
_cell.angle_alpha   90.00
_cell.angle_beta   90.00
_cell.angle_gamma   90.00
#
_symmetry.space_group_name_H-M   'P 1'
#
loop_
_entity.id
_entity.type
_entity.pdbx_description
1 polymer ?
#
loop_
_entity_poly.entity_id
_entity_poly.type
_entity_poly.pdbx_seq_one_letter_code
_entity_poly.pdbx_strand_id
1 'polypeptide(L)'
;TKNDTAPMHPQDIKDAADVEAQIKGAGYQTSSFEQTRKEIEKQSRGIQLALGGIGAVSFFVAAIGIANTMIMSVSERTREIGIMKALGCYVRDIRMMFLCEAGAIGLVGGVIACLISAIGSIGINMASLGGFSVENLGKAIMGGDDVSRISVIPWWLFVVAMLFSIAVGVIAGFGPANKAVKIPALDAIKNDQ
;
A
#
# COMPACT_ATOMS: atom_id res chain seq x y z
N THR A 1 -49.45 13.21 3.81
CA THR A 1 -48.18 13.68 4.35
C THR A 1 -47.15 13.53 3.28
N LYS A 2 -46.86 14.62 2.57
CA LYS A 2 -45.90 14.73 1.49
C LYS A 2 -44.50 14.83 2.12
N ASN A 3 -43.64 13.84 1.94
CA ASN A 3 -42.20 13.96 2.22
C ASN A 3 -41.58 14.80 1.09
N ASP A 4 -41.45 16.10 1.33
CA ASP A 4 -40.63 16.96 0.49
C ASP A 4 -39.13 16.70 0.82
N THR A 5 -38.51 15.81 0.09
CA THR A 5 -37.03 15.70 0.02
C THR A 5 -36.54 16.75 -0.97
N ALA A 6 -36.52 18.02 -0.56
CA ALA A 6 -35.82 19.06 -1.32
C ALA A 6 -34.29 18.83 -1.24
N PRO A 7 -33.52 19.02 -2.32
CA PRO A 7 -32.10 18.94 -2.27
C PRO A 7 -31.55 20.05 -1.36
N MET A 8 -30.84 19.67 -0.29
CA MET A 8 -30.22 20.63 0.64
C MET A 8 -29.15 21.45 -0.10
N HIS A 9 -29.34 22.76 -0.13
CA HIS A 9 -28.38 23.72 -0.60
C HIS A 9 -27.24 23.89 0.44
N PRO A 10 -25.99 24.24 0.04
CA PRO A 10 -24.87 24.46 0.96
C PRO A 10 -25.10 25.56 2.01
N GLN A 11 -26.06 26.46 1.78
CA GLN A 11 -26.48 27.50 2.73
C GLN A 11 -27.30 26.94 3.89
N ASP A 12 -28.11 25.90 3.66
CA ASP A 12 -28.94 25.25 4.69
C ASP A 12 -28.11 24.58 5.79
N ILE A 13 -26.82 24.27 5.54
CA ILE A 13 -25.93 23.64 6.52
C ILE A 13 -25.47 24.64 7.60
N LYS A 14 -25.32 25.93 7.26
CA LYS A 14 -24.97 26.97 8.24
C LYS A 14 -26.18 27.34 9.09
N ASP A 15 -27.36 27.41 8.47
CA ASP A 15 -28.63 27.70 9.17
C ASP A 15 -29.05 26.52 10.07
N ALA A 16 -28.66 25.27 9.72
CA ALA A 16 -28.90 24.08 10.55
C ALA A 16 -28.15 24.14 11.89
N ALA A 17 -26.96 24.72 11.94
CA ALA A 17 -26.19 24.89 13.17
C ALA A 17 -26.82 25.90 14.13
N ASP A 18 -27.38 26.98 13.60
CA ASP A 18 -28.08 28.02 14.39
C ASP A 18 -29.44 27.53 14.89
N VAL A 19 -30.18 26.78 14.08
CA VAL A 19 -31.43 26.12 14.46
C VAL A 19 -31.18 25.06 15.54
N GLU A 20 -30.09 24.30 15.44
CA GLU A 20 -29.69 23.32 16.44
C GLU A 20 -29.37 23.97 17.80
N ALA A 21 -28.69 25.12 17.80
CA ALA A 21 -28.38 25.86 19.01
C ALA A 21 -29.67 26.34 19.71
N GLN A 22 -30.69 26.75 18.95
CA GLN A 22 -32.01 27.16 19.47
C GLN A 22 -32.82 25.99 20.02
N ILE A 23 -32.79 24.82 19.36
CA ILE A 23 -33.48 23.61 19.80
C ILE A 23 -32.84 23.02 21.06
N LYS A 24 -31.48 23.04 21.15
CA LYS A 24 -30.76 22.69 22.40
C LYS A 24 -31.09 23.61 23.56
N GLY A 25 -31.27 24.91 23.30
CA GLY A 25 -31.74 25.87 24.29
C GLY A 25 -33.15 25.60 24.80
N ALA A 26 -33.99 24.93 24.01
CA ALA A 26 -35.36 24.51 24.36
C ALA A 26 -35.42 23.15 25.10
N GLY A 27 -34.28 22.51 25.41
CA GLY A 27 -34.20 21.28 26.21
C GLY A 27 -34.39 19.99 25.44
N TYR A 28 -34.39 20.03 24.10
CA TYR A 28 -34.44 18.83 23.26
C TYR A 28 -33.07 18.31 22.92
N GLN A 29 -32.86 16.98 23.02
CA GLN A 29 -31.64 16.32 22.56
C GLN A 29 -31.66 16.23 21.03
N THR A 30 -30.93 17.10 20.36
CA THR A 30 -30.66 16.97 18.94
C THR A 30 -29.33 16.28 18.77
N SER A 31 -29.31 15.10 18.16
CA SER A 31 -28.07 14.53 17.66
C SER A 31 -27.71 15.24 16.38
N SER A 32 -26.75 16.18 16.47
CA SER A 32 -26.29 16.93 15.34
C SER A 32 -25.63 15.99 14.32
N PHE A 33 -25.93 16.21 13.04
CA PHE A 33 -25.24 15.57 11.93
C PHE A 33 -23.70 15.71 12.07
N GLU A 34 -23.23 16.83 12.63
CA GLU A 34 -21.83 17.06 12.98
C GLU A 34 -21.32 16.16 14.10
N GLN A 35 -22.10 15.86 15.13
CA GLN A 35 -21.69 14.97 16.22
C GLN A 35 -21.55 13.53 15.70
N THR A 36 -22.56 13.06 14.94
CA THR A 36 -22.52 11.75 14.30
C THR A 36 -21.34 11.63 13.34
N ARG A 37 -21.05 12.68 12.57
CA ARG A 37 -19.89 12.72 11.68
C ARG A 37 -18.57 12.65 12.44
N LYS A 38 -18.42 13.41 13.54
CA LYS A 38 -17.23 13.37 14.41
C LYS A 38 -17.03 12.01 15.08
N GLU A 39 -18.09 11.34 15.47
CA GLU A 39 -18.05 9.99 16.02
C GLU A 39 -17.61 8.96 14.96
N ILE A 40 -18.15 9.03 13.76
CA ILE A 40 -17.76 8.18 12.62
C ILE A 40 -16.29 8.42 12.25
N GLU A 41 -15.85 9.68 12.18
CA GLU A 41 -14.45 10.03 11.91
C GLU A 41 -13.52 9.50 13.00
N LYS A 42 -13.90 9.58 14.26
CA LYS A 42 -13.12 9.08 15.41
C LYS A 42 -13.00 7.57 15.39
N GLN A 43 -14.10 6.88 15.07
CA GLN A 43 -14.11 5.42 14.93
C GLN A 43 -13.28 4.97 13.72
N SER A 44 -13.42 5.64 12.57
CA SER A 44 -12.63 5.38 11.36
C SER A 44 -11.14 5.59 11.58
N ARG A 45 -10.76 6.63 12.33
CA ARG A 45 -9.36 6.90 12.70
C ARG A 45 -8.76 5.79 13.56
N GLY A 46 -9.53 5.21 14.49
CA GLY A 46 -9.11 4.06 15.29
C GLY A 46 -8.81 2.84 14.43
N ILE A 47 -9.71 2.53 13.50
CA ILE A 47 -9.55 1.42 12.55
C ILE A 47 -8.34 1.67 11.63
N GLN A 48 -8.17 2.88 11.11
CA GLN A 48 -7.04 3.25 10.26
C GLN A 48 -5.70 3.09 10.99
N LEU A 49 -5.61 3.50 12.26
CA LEU A 49 -4.40 3.33 13.07
C LEU A 49 -4.09 1.86 13.33
N ALA A 50 -5.10 1.05 13.63
CA ALA A 50 -4.92 -0.39 13.84
C ALA A 50 -4.44 -1.09 12.56
N LEU A 51 -5.09 -0.83 11.42
CA LEU A 51 -4.69 -1.38 10.12
C LEU A 51 -3.30 -0.89 9.69
N GLY A 52 -3.00 0.40 9.91
CA GLY A 52 -1.70 0.99 9.65
C GLY A 52 -0.59 0.34 10.49
N GLY A 53 -0.88 0.06 11.77
CA GLY A 53 0.04 -0.64 12.67
C GLY A 53 0.35 -2.06 12.20
N ILE A 54 -0.67 -2.83 11.83
CA ILE A 54 -0.50 -4.18 11.27
C ILE A 54 0.30 -4.12 9.97
N GLY A 55 -0.01 -3.16 9.09
CA GLY A 55 0.72 -2.93 7.85
C GLY A 55 2.19 -2.60 8.08
N ALA A 56 2.51 -1.76 9.07
CA ALA A 56 3.88 -1.41 9.41
C ALA A 56 4.68 -2.64 9.89
N VAL A 57 4.11 -3.47 10.75
CA VAL A 57 4.76 -4.71 11.20
C VAL A 57 5.00 -5.66 10.03
N SER A 58 4.00 -5.86 9.17
CA SER A 58 4.11 -6.69 7.97
C SER A 58 5.22 -6.19 7.03
N PHE A 59 5.35 -4.88 6.90
CA PHE A 59 6.41 -4.23 6.14
C PHE A 59 7.81 -4.56 6.70
N PHE A 60 8.02 -4.48 8.01
CA PHE A 60 9.30 -4.83 8.64
C PHE A 60 9.65 -6.31 8.42
N VAL A 61 8.68 -7.21 8.55
CA VAL A 61 8.89 -8.64 8.30
C VAL A 61 9.29 -8.89 6.84
N ALA A 62 8.63 -8.24 5.89
CA ALA A 62 8.96 -8.32 4.48
C ALA A 62 10.37 -7.81 4.17
N ALA A 63 10.77 -6.67 4.76
CA ALA A 63 12.12 -6.11 4.59
C ALA A 63 13.21 -7.06 5.10
N ILE A 64 12.98 -7.70 6.25
CA ILE A 64 13.89 -8.74 6.79
C ILE A 64 13.95 -9.94 5.85
N GLY A 65 12.82 -10.37 5.28
CA GLY A 65 12.76 -11.45 4.30
C GLY A 65 13.60 -11.16 3.05
N ILE A 66 13.49 -9.97 2.48
CA ILE A 66 14.31 -9.52 1.34
C ILE A 66 15.78 -9.50 1.73
N ALA A 67 16.13 -8.95 2.90
CA ALA A 67 17.52 -8.90 3.35
C ALA A 67 18.13 -10.31 3.50
N ASN A 68 17.37 -11.26 4.06
CA ASN A 68 17.83 -12.65 4.21
C ASN A 68 18.04 -13.33 2.86
N THR A 69 17.13 -13.16 1.92
CA THR A 69 17.26 -13.70 0.56
C THR A 69 18.50 -13.13 -0.14
N MET A 70 18.74 -11.82 0.00
CA MET A 70 19.92 -11.17 -0.56
C MET A 70 21.23 -11.63 0.09
N ILE A 71 21.24 -11.87 1.41
CA ILE A 71 22.42 -12.43 2.10
C ILE A 71 22.76 -13.81 1.53
N MET A 72 21.74 -14.65 1.32
CA MET A 72 21.92 -15.98 0.73
C MET A 72 22.44 -15.90 -0.71
N SER A 73 21.82 -15.07 -1.55
CA SER A 73 22.28 -14.82 -2.93
C SER A 73 23.74 -14.36 -3.00
N VAL A 74 24.14 -13.43 -2.12
CA VAL A 74 25.54 -12.98 -2.03
C VAL A 74 26.46 -14.11 -1.62
N SER A 75 26.06 -14.95 -0.65
CA SER A 75 26.89 -16.08 -0.17
C SER A 75 27.11 -17.14 -1.26
N GLU A 76 26.08 -17.46 -2.03
CA GLU A 76 26.16 -18.42 -3.14
C GLU A 76 27.06 -17.94 -4.27
N ARG A 77 27.15 -16.62 -4.51
CA ARG A 77 27.93 -16.01 -5.61
C ARG A 77 29.22 -15.34 -5.14
N THR A 78 29.71 -15.66 -3.94
CA THR A 78 30.89 -15.02 -3.35
C THR A 78 32.11 -15.14 -4.24
N ARG A 79 32.32 -16.29 -4.89
CA ARG A 79 33.44 -16.55 -5.80
C ARG A 79 33.39 -15.68 -7.08
N GLU A 80 32.18 -15.54 -7.65
CA GLU A 80 31.95 -14.68 -8.83
C GLU A 80 32.26 -13.21 -8.50
N ILE A 81 31.88 -12.74 -7.31
CA ILE A 81 32.16 -11.40 -6.80
C ILE A 81 33.69 -11.22 -6.66
N GLY A 82 34.39 -12.24 -6.15
CA GLY A 82 35.86 -12.24 -6.04
C GLY A 82 36.53 -12.13 -7.38
N ILE A 83 36.10 -12.89 -8.38
CA ILE A 83 36.63 -12.87 -9.76
C ILE A 83 36.38 -11.50 -10.39
N MET A 84 35.16 -10.95 -10.30
CA MET A 84 34.84 -9.61 -10.83
C MET A 84 35.76 -8.53 -10.25
N LYS A 85 36.08 -8.60 -8.97
CA LYS A 85 37.02 -7.69 -8.31
C LYS A 85 38.44 -7.88 -8.77
N ALA A 86 38.88 -9.12 -8.94
CA ALA A 86 40.23 -9.44 -9.43
C ALA A 86 40.43 -8.95 -10.87
N LEU A 87 39.39 -8.95 -11.69
CA LEU A 87 39.37 -8.41 -13.05
C LEU A 87 39.26 -6.88 -13.09
N GLY A 88 39.18 -6.20 -11.93
CA GLY A 88 39.18 -4.73 -11.86
C GLY A 88 37.80 -4.09 -11.92
N CYS A 89 36.69 -4.84 -11.76
CA CYS A 89 35.34 -4.24 -11.67
C CYS A 89 35.23 -3.29 -10.49
N TYR A 90 34.58 -2.12 -10.71
CA TYR A 90 34.37 -1.15 -9.63
C TYR A 90 33.40 -1.71 -8.59
N VAL A 91 33.73 -1.50 -7.33
CA VAL A 91 32.88 -1.84 -6.18
C VAL A 91 31.48 -1.27 -6.30
N ARG A 92 31.34 -0.10 -6.94
CA ARG A 92 30.07 0.55 -7.21
C ARG A 92 29.18 -0.28 -8.15
N ASP A 93 29.75 -0.86 -9.19
CA ASP A 93 28.99 -1.60 -10.20
C ASP A 93 28.48 -2.92 -9.62
N ILE A 94 29.31 -3.60 -8.83
CA ILE A 94 28.91 -4.80 -8.09
C ILE A 94 27.76 -4.48 -7.12
N ARG A 95 27.83 -3.35 -6.40
CA ARG A 95 26.74 -2.93 -5.50
C ARG A 95 25.46 -2.63 -6.26
N MET A 96 25.55 -1.93 -7.40
CA MET A 96 24.38 -1.62 -8.23
C MET A 96 23.70 -2.88 -8.76
N MET A 97 24.45 -3.91 -9.12
CA MET A 97 23.91 -5.19 -9.55
C MET A 97 22.99 -5.80 -8.47
N PHE A 98 23.45 -5.87 -7.23
CA PHE A 98 22.64 -6.37 -6.11
C PHE A 98 21.46 -5.46 -5.75
N LEU A 99 21.62 -4.15 -5.87
CA LEU A 99 20.53 -3.21 -5.65
C LEU A 99 19.43 -3.33 -6.72
N CYS A 100 19.80 -3.57 -7.98
CA CYS A 100 18.87 -3.85 -9.05
C CYS A 100 18.12 -5.17 -8.81
N GLU A 101 18.81 -6.22 -8.34
CA GLU A 101 18.20 -7.50 -7.97
C GLU A 101 17.18 -7.32 -6.83
N ALA A 102 17.54 -6.59 -5.78
CA ALA A 102 16.62 -6.27 -4.68
C ALA A 102 15.43 -5.42 -5.15
N GLY A 103 15.66 -4.45 -6.02
CA GLY A 103 14.61 -3.64 -6.65
C GLY A 103 13.66 -4.47 -7.52
N ALA A 104 14.21 -5.46 -8.25
CA ALA A 104 13.41 -6.38 -9.06
C ALA A 104 12.49 -7.26 -8.18
N ILE A 105 12.97 -7.75 -7.02
CA ILE A 105 12.15 -8.47 -6.05
C ILE A 105 10.99 -7.57 -5.58
N GLY A 106 11.28 -6.32 -5.24
CA GLY A 106 10.26 -5.34 -4.86
C GLY A 106 9.25 -5.08 -5.99
N LEU A 107 9.72 -4.95 -7.24
CA LEU A 107 8.87 -4.74 -8.40
C LEU A 107 7.91 -5.91 -8.61
N VAL A 108 8.41 -7.14 -8.63
CA VAL A 108 7.59 -8.34 -8.81
C VAL A 108 6.56 -8.47 -7.70
N GLY A 109 6.99 -8.27 -6.43
CA GLY A 109 6.08 -8.25 -5.28
C GLY A 109 5.00 -7.17 -5.40
N GLY A 110 5.38 -5.97 -5.83
CA GLY A 110 4.46 -4.85 -6.06
C GLY A 110 3.43 -5.15 -7.15
N VAL A 111 3.84 -5.75 -8.27
CA VAL A 111 2.92 -6.16 -9.35
C VAL A 111 1.90 -7.17 -8.82
N ILE A 112 2.35 -8.22 -8.13
CA ILE A 112 1.47 -9.26 -7.58
C ILE A 112 0.49 -8.64 -6.57
N ALA A 113 0.97 -7.77 -5.67
CA ALA A 113 0.13 -7.08 -4.70
C ALA A 113 -0.93 -6.19 -5.36
N CYS A 114 -0.56 -5.44 -6.41
CA CYS A 114 -1.50 -4.63 -7.19
C CYS A 114 -2.58 -5.49 -7.87
N LEU A 115 -2.21 -6.63 -8.45
CA LEU A 115 -3.16 -7.56 -9.07
C LEU A 115 -4.14 -8.12 -8.04
N ILE A 116 -3.64 -8.61 -6.90
CA ILE A 116 -4.49 -9.14 -5.82
C ILE A 116 -5.43 -8.04 -5.29
N SER A 117 -4.92 -6.83 -5.09
CA SER A 117 -5.73 -5.69 -4.64
C SER A 117 -6.82 -5.31 -5.63
N ALA A 118 -6.52 -5.30 -6.93
CA ALA A 118 -7.49 -5.02 -7.98
C ALA A 118 -8.59 -6.09 -8.02
N ILE A 119 -8.22 -7.37 -7.97
CA ILE A 119 -9.17 -8.49 -7.93
C ILE A 119 -10.05 -8.39 -6.68
N GLY A 120 -9.46 -8.10 -5.52
CA GLY A 120 -10.19 -7.92 -4.26
C GLY A 120 -11.18 -6.76 -4.33
N SER A 121 -10.79 -5.62 -4.89
CA SER A 121 -11.67 -4.46 -5.09
C SER A 121 -12.86 -4.78 -5.99
N ILE A 122 -12.62 -5.47 -7.11
CA ILE A 122 -13.67 -5.91 -8.02
C ILE A 122 -14.62 -6.89 -7.30
N GLY A 123 -14.06 -7.82 -6.53
CA GLY A 123 -14.85 -8.81 -5.76
C GLY A 123 -15.78 -8.14 -4.74
N ILE A 124 -15.30 -7.14 -4.00
CA ILE A 124 -16.11 -6.37 -3.05
C ILE A 124 -17.22 -5.61 -3.77
N ASN A 125 -16.91 -4.95 -4.89
CA ASN A 125 -17.91 -4.24 -5.68
C ASN A 125 -18.97 -5.18 -6.28
N MET A 126 -18.59 -6.38 -6.74
CA MET A 126 -19.54 -7.39 -7.24
C MET A 126 -20.43 -7.94 -6.11
N ALA A 127 -19.87 -8.20 -4.95
CA ALA A 127 -20.64 -8.65 -3.79
C ALA A 127 -21.70 -7.60 -3.36
N SER A 128 -21.38 -6.31 -3.46
CA SER A 128 -22.31 -5.22 -3.15
C SER A 128 -23.43 -5.07 -4.18
N LEU A 129 -23.21 -5.52 -5.42
CA LEU A 129 -24.19 -5.47 -6.52
C LEU A 129 -25.14 -6.69 -6.55
N GLY A 130 -25.11 -7.57 -5.54
CA GLY A 130 -26.01 -8.70 -5.40
C GLY A 130 -25.58 -10.00 -6.08
N GLY A 131 -24.30 -10.13 -6.49
CA GLY A 131 -23.74 -11.40 -6.95
C GLY A 131 -22.82 -11.33 -8.15
N PHE A 132 -22.20 -12.46 -8.44
CA PHE A 132 -21.25 -12.64 -9.53
C PHE A 132 -22.01 -12.85 -10.86
N SER A 133 -22.19 -11.77 -11.64
CA SER A 133 -22.69 -11.83 -13.01
C SER A 133 -21.81 -11.01 -13.96
N VAL A 134 -21.81 -11.37 -15.23
CA VAL A 134 -21.01 -10.67 -16.26
C VAL A 134 -21.46 -9.21 -16.38
N GLU A 135 -22.74 -8.93 -16.17
CA GLU A 135 -23.29 -7.57 -16.17
C GLU A 135 -22.78 -6.74 -14.97
N ASN A 136 -22.71 -7.35 -13.79
CA ASN A 136 -22.17 -6.73 -12.58
C ASN A 136 -20.66 -6.50 -12.69
N LEU A 137 -19.93 -7.35 -13.41
CA LEU A 137 -18.51 -7.17 -13.70
C LEU A 137 -18.26 -5.89 -14.50
N GLY A 138 -19.04 -5.65 -15.55
CA GLY A 138 -18.96 -4.41 -16.31
C GLY A 138 -19.23 -3.17 -15.46
N LYS A 139 -20.26 -3.21 -14.62
CA LYS A 139 -20.63 -2.13 -13.70
C LYS A 139 -19.57 -1.92 -12.59
N ALA A 140 -18.95 -3.01 -12.11
CA ALA A 140 -17.90 -2.95 -11.07
C ALA A 140 -16.61 -2.30 -11.59
N ILE A 141 -16.27 -2.49 -12.89
CA ILE A 141 -15.06 -1.97 -13.53
C ILE A 141 -15.29 -0.55 -14.07
N MET A 142 -16.32 -0.38 -14.91
CA MET A 142 -16.57 0.89 -15.61
C MET A 142 -17.40 1.89 -14.79
N GLY A 143 -18.21 1.40 -13.82
CA GLY A 143 -19.19 2.21 -13.11
C GLY A 143 -20.44 2.46 -13.95
N GLY A 144 -21.53 2.83 -13.30
CA GLY A 144 -22.77 3.29 -13.92
C GLY A 144 -23.33 4.40 -13.04
N ASP A 145 -24.22 5.22 -13.60
CA ASP A 145 -24.80 6.40 -12.94
C ASP A 145 -25.61 6.08 -11.68
N ASP A 146 -26.01 4.81 -11.49
CA ASP A 146 -26.82 4.35 -10.36
C ASP A 146 -26.09 3.43 -9.37
N VAL A 147 -24.76 3.25 -9.49
CA VAL A 147 -24.00 2.29 -8.67
C VAL A 147 -23.07 3.01 -7.73
N SER A 148 -23.38 3.00 -6.43
CA SER A 148 -22.45 3.44 -5.40
C SER A 148 -21.32 2.42 -5.26
N ARG A 149 -20.16 2.71 -5.85
CA ARG A 149 -18.96 1.90 -5.69
C ARG A 149 -18.45 2.03 -4.25
N ILE A 150 -18.33 0.92 -3.55
CA ILE A 150 -17.81 0.88 -2.19
C ILE A 150 -16.28 1.00 -2.21
N SER A 151 -15.63 0.40 -3.22
CA SER A 151 -14.18 0.42 -3.36
C SER A 151 -13.78 1.05 -4.68
N VAL A 152 -13.11 2.20 -4.63
CA VAL A 152 -12.55 2.90 -5.80
C VAL A 152 -11.06 3.07 -5.59
N ILE A 153 -10.26 2.40 -6.41
CA ILE A 153 -8.80 2.51 -6.39
C ILE A 153 -8.39 3.44 -7.53
N PRO A 154 -7.90 4.66 -7.25
CA PRO A 154 -7.42 5.55 -8.30
C PRO A 154 -6.14 5.01 -8.93
N TRP A 155 -5.98 5.15 -10.23
CA TRP A 155 -4.83 4.62 -11.00
C TRP A 155 -3.47 5.09 -10.49
N TRP A 156 -3.38 6.34 -10.02
CA TRP A 156 -2.13 6.89 -9.48
C TRP A 156 -1.65 6.15 -8.22
N LEU A 157 -2.58 5.54 -7.46
CA LEU A 157 -2.25 4.76 -6.26
C LEU A 157 -1.45 3.51 -6.62
N PHE A 158 -1.75 2.87 -7.77
CA PHE A 158 -0.95 1.74 -8.27
C PHE A 158 0.50 2.15 -8.56
N VAL A 159 0.69 3.34 -9.16
CA VAL A 159 2.03 3.89 -9.44
C VAL A 159 2.79 4.15 -8.15
N VAL A 160 2.14 4.79 -7.17
CA VAL A 160 2.75 5.07 -5.87
C VAL A 160 3.08 3.78 -5.13
N ALA A 161 2.18 2.80 -5.12
CA ALA A 161 2.40 1.49 -4.49
C ALA A 161 3.58 0.75 -5.12
N MET A 162 3.69 0.81 -6.46
CA MET A 162 4.79 0.21 -7.21
C MET A 162 6.14 0.85 -6.85
N LEU A 163 6.21 2.19 -6.88
CA LEU A 163 7.42 2.92 -6.51
C LEU A 163 7.82 2.66 -5.06
N PHE A 164 6.83 2.62 -4.17
CA PHE A 164 7.06 2.28 -2.76
C PHE A 164 7.62 0.86 -2.60
N SER A 165 7.06 -0.13 -3.29
CA SER A 165 7.53 -1.52 -3.24
C SER A 165 8.97 -1.66 -3.72
N ILE A 166 9.34 -0.99 -4.83
CA ILE A 166 10.71 -0.95 -5.33
C ILE A 166 11.65 -0.30 -4.30
N ALA A 167 11.23 0.85 -3.73
CA ALA A 167 12.04 1.55 -2.73
C ALA A 167 12.31 0.68 -1.50
N VAL A 168 11.30 -0.07 -1.04
CA VAL A 168 11.45 -1.04 0.06
C VAL A 168 12.47 -2.11 -0.29
N GLY A 169 12.37 -2.71 -1.48
CA GLY A 169 13.32 -3.71 -1.96
C GLY A 169 14.75 -3.18 -1.95
N VAL A 170 14.97 -1.99 -2.50
CA VAL A 170 16.27 -1.32 -2.56
C VAL A 170 16.81 -1.01 -1.16
N ILE A 171 15.97 -0.47 -0.27
CA ILE A 171 16.39 -0.12 1.11
C ILE A 171 16.76 -1.39 1.88
N ALA A 172 15.93 -2.44 1.82
CA ALA A 172 16.18 -3.71 2.49
C ALA A 172 17.43 -4.41 1.94
N GLY A 173 17.66 -4.34 0.62
CA GLY A 173 18.82 -4.93 -0.04
C GLY A 173 20.12 -4.14 0.12
N PHE A 174 20.06 -2.87 0.58
CA PHE A 174 21.26 -2.03 0.68
C PHE A 174 22.28 -2.58 1.69
N GLY A 175 21.83 -3.12 2.82
CA GLY A 175 22.69 -3.72 3.84
C GLY A 175 23.48 -4.91 3.31
N PRO A 176 22.82 -5.95 2.78
CA PRO A 176 23.48 -7.09 2.15
C PRO A 176 24.40 -6.71 0.96
N ALA A 177 23.92 -5.85 0.07
CA ALA A 177 24.73 -5.37 -1.06
C ALA A 177 26.03 -4.69 -0.63
N ASN A 178 25.97 -3.93 0.47
CA ASN A 178 27.16 -3.28 1.03
C ASN A 178 28.12 -4.29 1.71
N LYS A 179 27.60 -5.40 2.26
CA LYS A 179 28.42 -6.51 2.77
C LYS A 179 29.12 -7.25 1.64
N ALA A 180 28.43 -7.54 0.53
CA ALA A 180 28.98 -8.22 -0.64
C ALA A 180 30.24 -7.53 -1.18
N VAL A 181 30.23 -6.21 -1.25
CA VAL A 181 31.38 -5.46 -1.76
C VAL A 181 32.55 -5.34 -0.77
N LYS A 182 32.37 -5.71 0.49
CA LYS A 182 33.46 -5.71 1.48
C LYS A 182 34.29 -7.00 1.50
N ILE A 183 33.82 -8.07 0.87
CA ILE A 183 34.51 -9.35 0.83
C ILE A 183 35.83 -9.16 0.06
N PRO A 184 37.03 -9.50 0.64
CA PRO A 184 38.29 -9.42 -0.05
C PRO A 184 38.33 -10.40 -1.22
N ALA A 185 38.91 -10.00 -2.36
CA ALA A 185 38.97 -10.85 -3.55
C ALA A 185 39.74 -12.16 -3.30
N LEU A 186 40.82 -12.11 -2.51
CA LEU A 186 41.63 -13.27 -2.14
C LEU A 186 40.87 -14.30 -1.31
N ASP A 187 40.08 -13.84 -0.30
CA ASP A 187 39.31 -14.71 0.57
C ASP A 187 38.12 -15.33 -0.17
N ALA A 188 37.55 -14.59 -1.12
CA ALA A 188 36.43 -15.07 -1.95
C ALA A 188 36.84 -16.22 -2.89
N ILE A 189 38.13 -16.27 -3.32
CA ILE A 189 38.62 -17.30 -4.22
C ILE A 189 39.19 -18.51 -3.44
N LYS A 190 39.69 -18.30 -2.20
CA LYS A 190 40.35 -19.33 -1.38
C LYS A 190 39.37 -20.20 -0.58
N ASN A 191 38.15 -19.77 -0.32
CA ASN A 191 37.14 -20.45 0.54
C ASN A 191 36.42 -21.62 -0.18
N ASP A 192 37.13 -22.42 -0.93
CA ASP A 192 36.62 -23.65 -1.60
C ASP A 192 37.11 -24.93 -0.88
N GLN A 193 37.18 -24.87 0.50
CA GLN A 193 37.45 -26.06 1.31
C GLN A 193 36.49 -26.20 2.46
#